data_7b0b69cb24f6c9c9c8003ee525de072a
#
_entry.id   7b0b69cb24f6c9c9c8003ee525de072a
#
_cell.length_a   1.000
_cell.length_b   1.000
_cell.length_c   1.000
_cell.angle_alpha   90.00
_cell.angle_beta   90.00
_cell.angle_gamma   90.00
#
_symmetry.space_group_name_H-M   'P 1'
#
loop_
_entity.id
_entity.type
_entity.pdbx_description
1 polymer ?
#
loop_
_entity_poly.entity_id
_entity_poly.type
_entity_poly.pdbx_seq_one_letter_code
_entity_poly.pdbx_strand_id
1 'polypeptide(L)'
;AQIEQLEQGIARASCLLSPQGRILFDMLVLRTAEAVYLVTEAQQAEPLIKRLSLYRLRRAIEITHRPEFQVGHLANFDQPDQIEASTLPEKAISAIDERHPHLGWLWLINQQDIPCGKPDEEWQKWRICSGIPEGAADLTPNRALMLEAGLDKLAAVDFKKGCYIGQEVTARTHYRGLVKRRLFPVSAPKGRLSVGASVGLADKIIGQCGSVASDGQTDYALASLRLDAVQQAEKQTGQENSAFQLEDGTPLQLVIPGWMHPLPGFDSTDE
;
A
#
# COMPACT_ATOMS: atom_id res chain seq x y z
N ALA A 1 -7.10 -6.45 -9.79
CA ALA A 1 -7.30 -5.81 -11.12
C ALA A 1 -8.05 -6.74 -12.09
N GLN A 2 -8.71 -6.15 -13.07
CA GLN A 2 -9.27 -6.86 -14.23
C GLN A 2 -8.28 -6.69 -15.39
N ILE A 3 -7.38 -7.65 -15.56
CA ILE A 3 -6.20 -7.52 -16.42
C ILE A 3 -6.57 -7.34 -17.90
N GLU A 4 -7.66 -7.98 -18.35
CA GLU A 4 -8.11 -7.87 -19.75
C GLU A 4 -8.56 -6.45 -20.12
N GLN A 5 -9.03 -5.68 -19.14
CA GLN A 5 -9.48 -4.29 -19.29
C GLN A 5 -8.44 -3.26 -18.82
N LEU A 6 -7.25 -3.71 -18.42
CA LEU A 6 -6.18 -2.82 -18.02
C LEU A 6 -5.64 -2.07 -19.23
N GLU A 7 -5.76 -0.77 -19.23
CA GLU A 7 -5.26 0.10 -20.29
C GLU A 7 -3.72 0.16 -20.25
N GLN A 8 -3.09 0.35 -21.41
CA GLN A 8 -1.66 0.59 -21.48
C GLN A 8 -1.34 1.96 -20.87
N GLY A 9 -0.20 2.06 -20.21
CA GLY A 9 0.22 3.29 -19.53
C GLY A 9 -0.41 3.48 -18.15
N ILE A 10 -1.14 2.49 -17.65
CA ILE A 10 -1.72 2.49 -16.30
C ILE A 10 -1.12 1.36 -15.47
N ALA A 11 -0.67 1.68 -14.26
CA ALA A 11 -0.27 0.73 -13.24
C ALA A 11 -1.35 0.65 -12.15
N ARG A 12 -1.89 -0.55 -11.96
CA ARG A 12 -2.99 -0.79 -11.01
C ARG A 12 -2.59 -1.74 -9.91
N ALA A 13 -2.87 -1.37 -8.67
CA ALA A 13 -2.65 -2.25 -7.53
C ALA A 13 -3.55 -3.49 -7.60
N SER A 14 -3.01 -4.62 -7.22
CA SER A 14 -3.70 -5.89 -7.20
C SER A 14 -3.15 -6.79 -6.10
N CYS A 15 -3.98 -7.71 -5.62
CA CYS A 15 -3.57 -8.71 -4.66
C CYS A 15 -4.00 -10.11 -5.10
N LEU A 16 -3.17 -11.09 -4.84
CA LEU A 16 -3.55 -12.49 -4.86
C LEU A 16 -4.03 -12.86 -3.46
N LEU A 17 -5.24 -13.38 -3.34
CA LEU A 17 -5.88 -13.68 -2.07
C LEU A 17 -5.95 -15.18 -1.78
N SER A 18 -6.02 -15.52 -0.49
CA SER A 18 -6.44 -16.82 -0.01
C SER A 18 -7.97 -16.98 -0.12
N PRO A 19 -8.52 -18.20 -0.02
CA PRO A 19 -9.99 -18.43 0.06
C PRO A 19 -10.66 -17.65 1.20
N GLN A 20 -9.90 -17.34 2.27
CA GLN A 20 -10.38 -16.57 3.43
C GLN A 20 -10.25 -15.04 3.21
N GLY A 21 -9.94 -14.58 1.98
CA GLY A 21 -9.80 -13.16 1.63
C GLY A 21 -8.55 -12.49 2.16
N ARG A 22 -7.56 -13.26 2.66
CA ARG A 22 -6.28 -12.73 3.15
C ARG A 22 -5.33 -12.48 1.99
N ILE A 23 -4.59 -11.38 2.05
CA ILE A 23 -3.54 -11.08 1.07
C ILE A 23 -2.43 -12.12 1.17
N LEU A 24 -2.13 -12.78 0.06
CA LEU A 24 -0.97 -13.68 -0.07
C LEU A 24 0.20 -12.93 -0.71
N PHE A 25 -0.09 -12.14 -1.73
CA PHE A 25 0.87 -11.29 -2.46
C PHE A 25 0.18 -10.00 -2.86
N ASP A 26 0.90 -8.91 -2.75
CA ASP A 26 0.56 -7.61 -3.33
C ASP A 26 1.46 -7.32 -4.53
N MET A 27 0.94 -6.56 -5.48
CA MET A 27 1.66 -6.20 -6.68
C MET A 27 1.04 -5.00 -7.39
N LEU A 28 1.84 -4.28 -8.15
CA LEU A 28 1.34 -3.40 -9.20
C LEU A 28 1.33 -4.17 -10.53
N VAL A 29 0.26 -4.03 -11.26
CA VAL A 29 0.07 -4.66 -12.57
C VAL A 29 0.05 -3.58 -13.62
N LEU A 30 0.92 -3.69 -14.62
CA LEU A 30 0.91 -2.83 -15.79
C LEU A 30 0.97 -3.67 -17.07
N ARG A 31 0.42 -3.12 -18.15
CA ARG A 31 0.33 -3.80 -19.43
C ARG A 31 1.00 -2.99 -20.53
N THR A 32 1.76 -3.69 -21.36
CA THR A 32 2.23 -3.20 -22.65
C THR A 32 1.52 -3.95 -23.79
N ALA A 33 1.87 -3.66 -25.03
CA ALA A 33 1.39 -4.41 -26.19
C ALA A 33 1.85 -5.88 -26.17
N GLU A 34 2.99 -6.16 -25.55
CA GLU A 34 3.71 -7.44 -25.64
C GLU A 34 3.54 -8.29 -24.36
N ALA A 35 3.40 -7.66 -23.19
CA ALA A 35 3.45 -8.34 -21.91
C ALA A 35 2.61 -7.66 -20.82
N VAL A 36 2.33 -8.44 -19.78
CA VAL A 36 1.83 -7.94 -18.48
C VAL A 36 2.97 -8.05 -17.48
N TYR A 37 3.31 -6.95 -16.86
CA TYR A 37 4.33 -6.88 -15.79
C TYR A 37 3.65 -6.88 -14.42
N LEU A 38 4.20 -7.68 -13.52
CA LEU A 38 3.82 -7.73 -12.12
C LEU A 38 4.99 -7.22 -11.28
N VAL A 39 4.83 -6.06 -10.68
CA VAL A 39 5.85 -5.45 -9.81
C VAL A 39 5.51 -5.79 -8.37
N THR A 40 6.43 -6.45 -7.68
CA THR A 40 6.28 -6.88 -6.29
C THR A 40 7.63 -6.83 -5.58
N GLU A 41 7.65 -6.96 -4.26
CA GLU A 41 8.93 -7.08 -3.52
C GLU A 41 9.79 -8.22 -4.08
N ALA A 42 11.10 -7.99 -4.20
CA ALA A 42 12.04 -8.98 -4.75
C ALA A 42 11.95 -10.35 -4.05
N GLN A 43 11.75 -10.35 -2.73
CA GLN A 43 11.62 -11.57 -1.93
C GLN A 43 10.33 -12.36 -2.22
N GLN A 44 9.30 -11.69 -2.74
CA GLN A 44 8.02 -12.30 -3.09
C GLN A 44 7.98 -12.83 -4.54
N ALA A 45 8.90 -12.42 -5.40
CA ALA A 45 8.87 -12.73 -6.83
C ALA A 45 8.82 -14.24 -7.12
N GLU A 46 9.78 -15.00 -6.62
CA GLU A 46 9.83 -16.46 -6.82
C GLU A 46 8.62 -17.22 -6.19
N PRO A 47 8.20 -16.93 -4.94
CA PRO A 47 6.96 -17.48 -4.39
C PRO A 47 5.71 -17.15 -5.23
N LEU A 48 5.61 -15.92 -5.75
CA LEU A 48 4.50 -15.49 -6.61
C LEU A 48 4.48 -16.27 -7.93
N ILE A 49 5.63 -16.42 -8.60
CA ILE A 49 5.76 -17.22 -9.83
C ILE A 49 5.31 -18.65 -9.60
N LYS A 50 5.79 -19.29 -8.53
CA LYS A 50 5.36 -20.65 -8.16
C LYS A 50 3.85 -20.73 -7.97
N ARG A 51 3.28 -19.74 -7.30
CA ARG A 51 1.82 -19.70 -7.05
C ARG A 51 1.03 -19.50 -8.33
N LEU A 52 1.40 -18.57 -9.19
CA LEU A 52 0.71 -18.30 -10.45
C LEU A 52 0.85 -19.47 -11.43
N SER A 53 1.97 -20.16 -11.43
CA SER A 53 2.20 -21.33 -12.29
C SER A 53 1.19 -22.45 -12.04
N LEU A 54 0.64 -22.58 -10.81
CA LEU A 54 -0.41 -23.54 -10.51
C LEU A 54 -1.74 -23.21 -11.24
N TYR A 55 -1.99 -21.94 -11.54
CA TYR A 55 -3.20 -21.50 -12.23
C TYR A 55 -3.04 -21.43 -13.76
N ARG A 56 -1.82 -21.54 -14.26
CA ARG A 56 -1.54 -21.50 -15.71
C ARG A 56 -2.24 -22.65 -16.45
N LEU A 57 -2.35 -23.82 -15.80
CA LEU A 57 -2.92 -25.06 -16.36
C LEU A 57 -2.26 -25.38 -17.72
N ARG A 58 -3.09 -25.49 -18.80
CA ARG A 58 -2.66 -25.81 -20.17
C ARG A 58 -2.54 -24.57 -21.07
N ARG A 59 -2.62 -23.37 -20.51
CA ARG A 59 -2.53 -22.14 -21.30
C ARG A 59 -1.08 -21.88 -21.70
N ALA A 60 -0.87 -21.40 -22.92
CA ALA A 60 0.43 -20.98 -23.43
C ALA A 60 0.80 -19.60 -22.86
N ILE A 61 1.06 -19.54 -21.56
CA ILE A 61 1.51 -18.35 -20.84
C ILE A 61 2.88 -18.64 -20.27
N GLU A 62 3.83 -17.78 -20.55
CA GLU A 62 5.15 -17.79 -19.92
C GLU A 62 5.14 -16.81 -18.73
N ILE A 63 5.75 -17.21 -17.63
CA ILE A 63 5.94 -16.36 -16.44
C ILE A 63 7.42 -16.35 -16.15
N THR A 64 8.06 -15.21 -16.35
CA THR A 64 9.51 -15.05 -16.26
C THR A 64 9.87 -14.04 -15.18
N HIS A 65 10.82 -14.40 -14.32
CA HIS A 65 11.45 -13.45 -13.40
C HIS A 65 12.39 -12.53 -14.18
N ARG A 66 12.31 -11.24 -13.92
CA ARG A 66 13.10 -10.20 -14.60
C ARG A 66 13.90 -9.39 -13.57
N PRO A 67 14.90 -10.01 -12.90
CA PRO A 67 15.68 -9.36 -11.85
C PRO A 67 16.57 -8.24 -12.39
N GLU A 68 16.80 -8.18 -13.68
CA GLU A 68 17.55 -7.12 -14.36
C GLU A 68 16.78 -5.79 -14.45
N PHE A 69 15.48 -5.78 -14.20
CA PHE A 69 14.73 -4.53 -14.11
C PHE A 69 14.84 -3.91 -12.73
N GLN A 70 15.09 -2.62 -12.70
CA GLN A 70 14.83 -1.78 -11.54
C GLN A 70 13.48 -1.05 -11.70
N VAL A 71 12.86 -0.81 -10.58
CA VAL A 71 11.59 -0.13 -10.48
C VAL A 71 11.80 1.17 -9.73
N GLY A 72 11.20 2.24 -10.21
CA GLY A 72 11.21 3.52 -9.53
C GLY A 72 9.92 4.28 -9.77
N HIS A 73 9.78 5.37 -9.04
CA HIS A 73 8.68 6.30 -9.20
C HIS A 73 9.22 7.69 -9.57
N LEU A 74 8.50 8.37 -10.44
CA LEU A 74 8.66 9.78 -10.71
C LEU A 74 7.45 10.48 -10.12
N ALA A 75 7.61 11.04 -8.94
CA ALA A 75 6.56 11.69 -8.19
C ALA A 75 6.95 13.14 -7.86
N ASN A 76 5.98 14.03 -7.84
CA ASN A 76 6.13 15.36 -7.28
C ASN A 76 5.12 15.52 -6.15
N PHE A 77 5.60 15.49 -4.94
CA PHE A 77 4.78 15.42 -3.74
C PHE A 77 4.03 16.72 -3.45
N ASP A 78 4.59 17.84 -3.89
CA ASP A 78 4.02 19.18 -3.67
C ASP A 78 3.08 19.59 -4.82
N GLN A 79 3.39 19.17 -6.04
CA GLN A 79 2.69 19.59 -7.26
C GLN A 79 2.54 18.41 -8.24
N PRO A 80 1.60 17.49 -8.00
CA PRO A 80 1.46 16.28 -8.80
C PRO A 80 1.15 16.55 -10.28
N ASP A 81 0.48 17.66 -10.58
CA ASP A 81 0.12 18.06 -11.94
C ASP A 81 1.31 18.57 -12.78
N GLN A 82 2.48 18.76 -12.17
CA GLN A 82 3.69 19.24 -12.84
C GLN A 82 4.69 18.14 -13.18
N ILE A 83 4.28 16.88 -13.09
CA ILE A 83 5.14 15.76 -13.47
C ILE A 83 5.07 15.60 -14.99
N GLU A 84 6.14 15.96 -15.67
CA GLU A 84 6.24 15.77 -17.11
C GLU A 84 6.78 14.37 -17.44
N ALA A 85 6.06 13.63 -18.28
CA ALA A 85 6.51 12.33 -18.78
C ALA A 85 7.86 12.40 -19.54
N SER A 86 8.24 13.59 -20.02
CA SER A 86 9.54 13.87 -20.65
C SER A 86 10.74 13.67 -19.73
N THR A 87 10.54 13.65 -18.42
CA THR A 87 11.60 13.40 -17.43
C THR A 87 11.83 11.92 -17.13
N LEU A 88 10.97 11.04 -17.66
CA LEU A 88 11.15 9.60 -17.54
C LEU A 88 12.38 9.13 -18.34
N PRO A 89 13.08 8.08 -17.87
CA PRO A 89 14.17 7.50 -18.64
C PRO A 89 13.69 7.01 -20.02
N GLU A 90 14.40 7.36 -21.10
CA GLU A 90 13.98 7.14 -22.49
C GLU A 90 13.59 5.70 -22.82
N LYS A 91 14.24 4.71 -22.19
CA LYS A 91 14.01 3.28 -22.40
C LYS A 91 13.10 2.65 -21.34
N ALA A 92 12.52 3.44 -20.46
CA ALA A 92 11.69 2.91 -19.40
C ALA A 92 10.33 2.45 -19.92
N ILE A 93 9.87 1.32 -19.42
CA ILE A 93 8.46 0.95 -19.44
C ILE A 93 7.80 1.76 -18.33
N SER A 94 6.88 2.64 -18.65
CA SER A 94 6.27 3.55 -17.70
C SER A 94 4.75 3.48 -17.70
N ALA A 95 4.15 3.75 -16.54
CA ALA A 95 2.72 3.77 -16.36
C ALA A 95 2.34 4.71 -15.21
N ILE A 96 1.18 5.36 -15.30
CA ILE A 96 0.62 6.15 -14.20
C ILE A 96 0.19 5.21 -13.06
N ASP A 97 0.62 5.49 -11.85
CA ASP A 97 0.20 4.74 -10.67
C ASP A 97 -1.17 5.24 -10.19
N GLU A 98 -2.22 4.46 -10.47
CA GLU A 98 -3.61 4.83 -10.13
C GLU A 98 -3.93 4.80 -8.64
N ARG A 99 -3.04 4.30 -7.78
CA ARG A 99 -3.32 4.23 -6.33
C ARG A 99 -3.63 5.60 -5.74
N HIS A 100 -2.89 6.62 -6.17
CA HIS A 100 -3.09 7.98 -5.69
C HIS A 100 -2.51 9.00 -6.69
N PRO A 101 -3.15 10.15 -6.95
CA PRO A 101 -2.66 11.14 -7.93
C PRO A 101 -1.21 11.59 -7.72
N HIS A 102 -0.78 11.72 -6.47
CA HIS A 102 0.58 12.15 -6.14
C HIS A 102 1.67 11.08 -6.37
N LEU A 103 1.31 9.84 -6.69
CA LEU A 103 2.28 8.77 -7.00
C LEU A 103 2.95 8.96 -8.36
N GLY A 104 2.31 9.70 -9.26
CA GLY A 104 2.84 10.02 -10.57
C GLY A 104 3.07 8.78 -11.42
N TRP A 105 4.31 8.61 -11.89
CA TRP A 105 4.67 7.55 -12.82
C TRP A 105 5.49 6.45 -12.14
N LEU A 106 5.04 5.22 -12.28
CA LEU A 106 5.85 4.02 -12.10
C LEU A 106 6.68 3.80 -13.35
N TRP A 107 7.96 3.45 -13.21
CA TRP A 107 8.80 3.09 -14.33
C TRP A 107 9.65 1.84 -14.03
N LEU A 108 9.88 1.05 -15.07
CA LEU A 108 10.74 -0.14 -15.07
C LEU A 108 11.81 0.05 -16.11
N ILE A 109 13.07 -0.10 -15.73
CA ILE A 109 14.20 0.04 -16.65
C ILE A 109 15.25 -1.03 -16.37
N ASN A 110 15.98 -1.45 -17.40
CA ASN A 110 17.12 -2.35 -17.21
C ASN A 110 18.21 -1.63 -16.43
N GLN A 111 18.80 -2.30 -15.44
CA GLN A 111 19.87 -1.77 -14.59
C GLN A 111 21.02 -1.13 -15.36
N GLN A 112 21.33 -1.64 -16.56
CA GLN A 112 22.40 -1.11 -17.41
C GLN A 112 22.10 0.28 -17.99
N ASP A 113 20.81 0.68 -18.02
CA ASP A 113 20.35 1.92 -18.61
C ASP A 113 20.00 3.00 -17.56
N ILE A 114 20.25 2.73 -16.27
CA ILE A 114 19.88 3.67 -15.19
C ILE A 114 20.85 4.84 -15.14
N PRO A 115 20.39 6.08 -15.29
CA PRO A 115 21.13 7.22 -14.79
C PRO A 115 21.17 7.11 -13.26
N CYS A 116 22.36 7.25 -12.68
CA CYS A 116 22.61 7.13 -11.24
C CYS A 116 21.51 7.82 -10.42
N GLY A 117 20.62 7.02 -9.83
CA GLY A 117 19.45 7.49 -9.06
C GLY A 117 19.79 7.55 -7.57
N LYS A 118 19.11 8.44 -6.84
CA LYS A 118 19.18 8.48 -5.39
C LYS A 118 18.44 7.28 -4.78
N PRO A 119 18.89 6.81 -3.60
CA PRO A 119 18.19 5.76 -2.89
C PRO A 119 16.81 6.20 -2.42
N ASP A 120 16.00 5.26 -2.24
CA ASP A 120 14.61 5.05 -1.92
C ASP A 120 14.09 5.64 -0.59
N GLU A 121 14.93 6.29 0.23
CA GLU A 121 14.55 6.77 1.57
C GLU A 121 13.47 7.87 1.52
N GLU A 122 13.58 8.79 0.56
CA GLU A 122 12.60 9.87 0.39
C GLU A 122 11.24 9.34 -0.12
N TRP A 123 11.27 8.39 -1.05
CA TRP A 123 10.09 7.68 -1.51
C TRP A 123 9.41 6.92 -0.37
N GLN A 124 10.16 6.14 0.42
CA GLN A 124 9.60 5.38 1.53
C GLN A 124 8.94 6.29 2.57
N LYS A 125 9.61 7.39 2.95
CA LYS A 125 9.04 8.37 3.86
C LYS A 125 7.73 8.93 3.29
N TRP A 126 7.76 9.38 2.03
CA TRP A 126 6.60 9.99 1.42
C TRP A 126 5.41 8.99 1.32
N ARG A 127 5.67 7.79 0.85
CA ARG A 127 4.67 6.73 0.76
C ARG A 127 4.01 6.45 2.11
N ILE A 128 4.80 6.32 3.16
CA ILE A 128 4.35 6.09 4.53
C ILE A 128 3.51 7.27 5.01
N CYS A 129 3.98 8.50 4.88
CA CYS A 129 3.24 9.70 5.28
C CYS A 129 1.94 9.87 4.50
N SER A 130 1.89 9.41 3.26
CA SER A 130 0.67 9.41 2.44
C SER A 130 -0.29 8.26 2.75
N GLY A 131 0.09 7.32 3.63
CA GLY A 131 -0.75 6.19 3.99
C GLY A 131 -0.85 5.09 2.93
N ILE A 132 0.10 5.00 2.01
CA ILE A 132 0.10 4.03 0.91
C ILE A 132 0.83 2.75 1.35
N PRO A 133 0.13 1.61 1.52
CA PRO A 133 0.75 0.36 1.94
C PRO A 133 1.49 -0.32 0.78
N GLU A 134 2.59 -1.00 1.11
CA GLU A 134 3.37 -1.75 0.14
C GLU A 134 4.18 -2.85 0.85
N GLY A 135 4.22 -4.03 0.22
CA GLY A 135 5.04 -5.14 0.64
C GLY A 135 4.62 -5.83 1.94
N ALA A 136 5.42 -6.81 2.35
CA ALA A 136 5.10 -7.72 3.45
C ALA A 136 5.05 -7.06 4.84
N ALA A 137 5.74 -5.94 5.02
CA ALA A 137 5.74 -5.22 6.29
C ALA A 137 4.38 -4.57 6.58
N ASP A 138 3.72 -3.99 5.58
CA ASP A 138 2.41 -3.37 5.69
C ASP A 138 1.28 -4.38 5.44
N LEU A 139 1.45 -5.24 4.45
CA LEU A 139 0.47 -6.21 3.96
C LEU A 139 0.88 -7.62 4.34
N THR A 140 1.07 -7.87 5.64
CA THR A 140 1.57 -9.15 6.15
C THR A 140 0.89 -10.35 5.49
N PRO A 141 1.63 -11.22 4.76
CA PRO A 141 1.08 -12.34 4.02
C PRO A 141 0.23 -13.27 4.89
N ASN A 142 -0.91 -13.70 4.32
CA ASN A 142 -1.89 -14.56 4.97
C ASN A 142 -2.53 -13.99 6.27
N ARG A 143 -2.34 -12.70 6.53
CA ARG A 143 -2.93 -11.98 7.68
C ARG A 143 -3.72 -10.75 7.25
N ALA A 144 -3.12 -9.87 6.46
CA ALA A 144 -3.74 -8.63 6.04
C ALA A 144 -5.01 -8.85 5.20
N LEU A 145 -5.97 -7.93 5.36
CA LEU A 145 -7.19 -7.85 4.54
C LEU A 145 -7.15 -6.57 3.68
N MET A 146 -7.58 -6.67 2.43
CA MET A 146 -7.54 -5.54 1.48
C MET A 146 -8.23 -4.28 2.02
N LEU A 147 -9.40 -4.43 2.63
CA LEU A 147 -10.18 -3.31 3.15
C LEU A 147 -9.58 -2.71 4.43
N GLU A 148 -8.95 -3.52 5.27
CA GLU A 148 -8.21 -3.01 6.44
C GLU A 148 -6.94 -2.26 6.02
N ALA A 149 -6.36 -2.60 4.88
CA ALA A 149 -5.23 -1.88 4.30
C ALA A 149 -5.63 -0.63 3.49
N GLY A 150 -6.93 -0.32 3.34
CA GLY A 150 -7.37 0.83 2.56
C GLY A 150 -7.32 0.64 1.04
N LEU A 151 -7.06 -0.57 0.57
CA LEU A 151 -6.86 -0.86 -0.85
C LEU A 151 -8.12 -0.67 -1.70
N ASP A 152 -9.30 -0.62 -1.09
CA ASP A 152 -10.56 -0.25 -1.73
C ASP A 152 -10.59 1.20 -2.20
N LYS A 153 -9.93 2.09 -1.47
CA LYS A 153 -9.80 3.52 -1.81
C LYS A 153 -8.59 3.82 -2.71
N LEU A 154 -7.68 2.87 -2.83
CA LEU A 154 -6.46 2.95 -3.64
C LEU A 154 -6.59 2.21 -4.98
N ALA A 155 -7.78 2.16 -5.57
CA ALA A 155 -8.10 1.55 -6.86
C ALA A 155 -7.70 0.05 -7.00
N ALA A 156 -7.38 -0.65 -5.89
CA ALA A 156 -6.92 -2.03 -5.92
C ALA A 156 -8.07 -3.06 -5.89
N VAL A 157 -9.28 -2.66 -5.52
CA VAL A 157 -10.45 -3.54 -5.40
C VAL A 157 -11.51 -3.15 -6.42
N ASP A 158 -11.88 -4.10 -7.26
CA ASP A 158 -13.00 -3.96 -8.18
C ASP A 158 -14.18 -4.81 -7.68
N PHE A 159 -15.19 -4.16 -7.15
CA PHE A 159 -16.41 -4.82 -6.65
C PHE A 159 -17.38 -5.23 -7.77
N LYS A 160 -17.16 -4.77 -9.00
CA LYS A 160 -18.03 -5.05 -10.16
C LYS A 160 -17.50 -6.19 -11.03
N LYS A 161 -16.24 -6.58 -10.86
CA LYS A 161 -15.67 -7.70 -11.63
C LYS A 161 -16.29 -9.04 -11.24
N GLY A 162 -16.15 -10.03 -12.12
CA GLY A 162 -16.59 -11.40 -11.88
C GLY A 162 -15.94 -12.08 -10.67
N CYS A 163 -16.26 -13.34 -10.44
CA CYS A 163 -15.80 -14.12 -9.27
C CYS A 163 -14.28 -14.25 -9.22
N TYR A 164 -13.73 -14.11 -8.02
CA TYR A 164 -12.31 -14.38 -7.72
C TYR A 164 -12.15 -15.00 -6.32
N ILE A 165 -11.02 -15.64 -6.10
CA ILE A 165 -10.71 -16.28 -4.80
C ILE A 165 -10.69 -15.23 -3.70
N GLY A 166 -11.44 -15.49 -2.60
CA GLY A 166 -11.52 -14.59 -1.44
C GLY A 166 -12.54 -13.45 -1.57
N GLN A 167 -13.28 -13.37 -2.68
CA GLN A 167 -14.27 -12.31 -2.93
C GLN A 167 -15.36 -12.23 -1.85
N GLU A 168 -15.88 -13.36 -1.39
CA GLU A 168 -16.99 -13.39 -0.43
C GLU A 168 -16.68 -12.59 0.84
N VAL A 169 -15.50 -12.82 1.41
CA VAL A 169 -15.05 -12.08 2.62
C VAL A 169 -14.86 -10.60 2.32
N THR A 170 -14.21 -10.26 1.21
CA THR A 170 -13.98 -8.87 0.80
C THR A 170 -15.29 -8.12 0.60
N ALA A 171 -16.23 -8.70 -0.19
CA ALA A 171 -17.53 -8.12 -0.46
C ALA A 171 -18.38 -7.98 0.82
N ARG A 172 -18.45 -9.03 1.64
CA ARG A 172 -19.19 -8.98 2.90
C ARG A 172 -18.65 -7.91 3.86
N THR A 173 -17.34 -7.78 3.96
CA THR A 173 -16.71 -6.77 4.82
C THR A 173 -17.03 -5.37 4.32
N HIS A 174 -17.03 -5.15 3.00
CA HIS A 174 -17.39 -3.87 2.38
C HIS A 174 -18.86 -3.51 2.64
N TYR A 175 -19.80 -4.35 2.19
CA TYR A 175 -21.24 -4.05 2.23
C TYR A 175 -21.84 -4.02 3.63
N ARG A 176 -21.20 -4.66 4.61
CA ARG A 176 -21.65 -4.63 6.01
C ARG A 176 -20.86 -3.68 6.90
N GLY A 177 -19.91 -2.92 6.36
CA GLY A 177 -19.10 -1.98 7.14
C GLY A 177 -18.27 -2.66 8.24
N LEU A 178 -17.79 -3.89 8.03
CA LEU A 178 -17.13 -4.70 9.07
C LEU A 178 -15.62 -4.46 9.17
N VAL A 179 -15.11 -3.35 8.65
CA VAL A 179 -13.70 -2.98 8.76
C VAL A 179 -13.40 -2.60 10.21
N LYS A 180 -12.48 -3.31 10.84
CA LYS A 180 -12.14 -3.10 12.25
C LYS A 180 -10.82 -2.38 12.47
N ARG A 181 -9.96 -2.37 11.47
CA ARG A 181 -8.62 -1.79 11.50
C ARG A 181 -8.36 -0.99 10.25
N ARG A 182 -7.39 -0.07 10.31
CA ARG A 182 -6.87 0.66 9.16
C ARG A 182 -5.37 0.86 9.36
N LEU A 183 -4.66 1.00 8.24
CA LEU A 183 -3.27 1.46 8.26
C LEU A 183 -3.27 2.98 8.30
N PHE A 184 -2.57 3.53 9.29
CA PHE A 184 -2.43 4.97 9.48
C PHE A 184 -0.95 5.36 9.55
N PRO A 185 -0.56 6.49 8.94
CA PRO A 185 0.73 7.11 9.20
C PRO A 185 0.86 7.52 10.66
N VAL A 186 1.96 7.12 11.28
CA VAL A 186 2.37 7.58 12.61
C VAL A 186 3.80 8.07 12.57
N SER A 187 4.15 9.00 13.46
CA SER A 187 5.53 9.45 13.60
C SER A 187 5.97 9.53 15.06
N ALA A 188 7.27 9.41 15.29
CA ALA A 188 7.93 9.50 16.57
C ALA A 188 9.33 10.12 16.42
N PRO A 189 10.00 10.54 17.52
CA PRO A 189 11.40 10.93 17.48
C PRO A 189 12.28 9.81 16.92
N LYS A 190 13.38 10.19 16.26
CA LYS A 190 14.34 9.27 15.63
C LYS A 190 14.76 8.12 16.53
N GLY A 191 14.84 6.91 15.96
CA GLY A 191 15.30 5.68 16.61
C GLY A 191 14.25 5.03 17.50
N ARG A 192 12.98 5.46 17.40
CA ARG A 192 11.90 4.94 18.23
C ARG A 192 11.00 3.95 17.52
N LEU A 193 10.85 4.06 16.19
CA LEU A 193 9.99 3.17 15.42
C LEU A 193 10.77 1.98 14.85
N SER A 194 10.15 0.82 14.88
CA SER A 194 10.62 -0.39 14.22
C SER A 194 9.45 -1.20 13.68
N VAL A 195 9.70 -2.02 12.67
CA VAL A 195 8.68 -2.95 12.14
C VAL A 195 8.22 -3.88 13.26
N GLY A 196 6.91 -3.99 13.46
CA GLY A 196 6.30 -4.80 14.50
C GLY A 196 6.21 -4.13 15.87
N ALA A 197 6.72 -2.91 16.05
CA ALA A 197 6.55 -2.17 17.32
C ALA A 197 5.07 -2.01 17.67
N SER A 198 4.72 -2.30 18.92
CA SER A 198 3.34 -2.20 19.41
C SER A 198 2.94 -0.74 19.58
N VAL A 199 1.70 -0.44 19.19
CA VAL A 199 1.06 0.86 19.41
C VAL A 199 -0.02 0.71 20.47
N GLY A 200 0.04 1.53 21.52
CA GLY A 200 -0.89 1.57 22.64
C GLY A 200 -1.76 2.82 22.65
N LEU A 201 -2.92 2.70 23.31
CA LEU A 201 -3.78 3.79 23.75
C LEU A 201 -4.09 3.53 25.21
N ALA A 202 -3.65 4.41 26.10
CA ALA A 202 -3.60 4.14 27.53
C ALA A 202 -2.87 2.80 27.81
N ASP A 203 -3.45 1.89 28.59
CA ASP A 203 -2.84 0.60 28.96
C ASP A 203 -3.16 -0.55 27.99
N LYS A 204 -3.68 -0.25 26.78
CA LYS A 204 -4.12 -1.28 25.83
C LYS A 204 -3.33 -1.20 24.53
N ILE A 205 -2.79 -2.33 24.08
CA ILE A 205 -2.24 -2.46 22.72
C ILE A 205 -3.40 -2.45 21.72
N ILE A 206 -3.36 -1.49 20.80
CA ILE A 206 -4.39 -1.29 19.77
C ILE A 206 -3.89 -1.59 18.36
N GLY A 207 -2.58 -1.73 18.19
CA GLY A 207 -2.00 -1.96 16.88
C GLY A 207 -0.52 -2.27 16.91
N GLN A 208 0.05 -2.27 15.70
CA GLN A 208 1.49 -2.45 15.49
C GLN A 208 1.95 -1.71 14.25
N CYS A 209 3.23 -1.30 14.23
CA CYS A 209 3.87 -0.66 13.10
C CYS A 209 4.21 -1.67 12.00
N GLY A 210 3.99 -1.28 10.75
CA GLY A 210 4.46 -1.93 9.54
C GLY A 210 5.78 -1.34 9.07
N SER A 211 5.86 -0.90 7.80
CA SER A 211 7.05 -0.27 7.23
C SER A 211 7.45 1.00 7.96
N VAL A 212 8.76 1.25 8.04
CA VAL A 212 9.35 2.39 8.74
C VAL A 212 10.32 3.12 7.81
N ALA A 213 10.33 4.45 7.88
CA ALA A 213 11.30 5.33 7.24
C ALA A 213 11.74 6.41 8.22
N SER A 214 12.89 7.06 7.96
CA SER A 214 13.41 8.15 8.79
C SER A 214 13.93 9.28 7.93
N ASP A 215 13.78 10.52 8.38
CA ASP A 215 14.42 11.68 7.73
C ASP A 215 15.67 12.18 8.49
N GLY A 216 16.12 11.38 9.45
CA GLY A 216 17.27 11.72 10.27
C GLY A 216 16.93 12.46 11.56
N GLN A 217 15.71 12.96 11.73
CA GLN A 217 15.20 13.59 12.96
C GLN A 217 13.94 12.88 13.49
N THR A 218 13.09 12.43 12.59
CA THR A 218 11.79 11.80 12.87
C THR A 218 11.72 10.46 12.15
N ASP A 219 11.20 9.47 12.85
CA ASP A 219 10.80 8.20 12.26
C ASP A 219 9.31 8.23 11.90
N TYR A 220 8.98 7.60 10.81
CA TYR A 220 7.62 7.47 10.27
C TYR A 220 7.31 5.99 10.06
N ALA A 221 6.08 5.58 10.35
CA ALA A 221 5.63 4.21 10.08
C ALA A 221 4.17 4.18 9.60
N LEU A 222 3.80 3.12 8.87
CA LEU A 222 2.41 2.75 8.71
C LEU A 222 2.00 1.81 9.84
N ALA A 223 1.08 2.24 10.70
CA ALA A 223 0.60 1.44 11.83
C ALA A 223 -0.81 0.89 11.57
N SER A 224 -0.98 -0.41 11.74
CA SER A 224 -2.30 -1.05 11.71
C SER A 224 -3.00 -0.83 13.04
N LEU A 225 -3.97 0.10 13.09
CA LEU A 225 -4.67 0.48 14.30
C LEU A 225 -6.14 0.06 14.27
N ARG A 226 -6.72 -0.19 15.46
CA ARG A 226 -8.15 -0.44 15.63
C ARG A 226 -8.92 0.86 15.43
N LEU A 227 -9.96 0.82 14.58
CA LEU A 227 -10.78 2.00 14.28
C LEU A 227 -11.55 2.52 15.51
N ASP A 228 -12.06 1.63 16.35
CA ASP A 228 -12.76 2.02 17.58
C ASP A 228 -11.85 2.78 18.56
N ALA A 229 -10.57 2.41 18.63
CA ALA A 229 -9.58 3.10 19.46
C ALA A 229 -9.23 4.49 18.88
N VAL A 230 -9.11 4.60 17.55
CA VAL A 230 -8.89 5.89 16.88
C VAL A 230 -10.08 6.82 17.13
N GLN A 231 -11.32 6.34 16.95
CA GLN A 231 -12.53 7.11 17.26
C GLN A 231 -12.59 7.59 18.73
N GLN A 232 -12.20 6.70 19.65
CA GLN A 232 -12.19 7.05 21.08
C GLN A 232 -11.19 8.17 21.36
N ALA A 233 -10.00 8.11 20.76
CA ALA A 233 -8.98 9.13 20.93
C ALA A 233 -9.43 10.49 20.40
N GLU A 234 -10.02 10.55 19.20
CA GLU A 234 -10.56 11.78 18.61
C GLU A 234 -11.63 12.44 19.51
N LYS A 235 -12.56 11.65 20.05
CA LYS A 235 -13.62 12.16 20.93
C LYS A 235 -13.11 12.69 22.28
N GLN A 236 -12.01 12.15 22.80
CA GLN A 236 -11.49 12.53 24.12
C GLN A 236 -10.60 13.76 24.09
N THR A 237 -9.84 13.95 23.01
CA THR A 237 -8.80 14.99 22.98
C THR A 237 -9.16 16.18 22.10
N GLY A 238 -10.16 16.07 21.21
CA GLY A 238 -10.43 17.07 20.19
C GLY A 238 -9.25 17.31 19.22
N GLN A 239 -8.18 16.53 19.38
CA GLN A 239 -6.97 16.55 18.56
C GLN A 239 -6.50 15.11 18.32
N GLU A 240 -6.19 14.77 17.09
CA GLU A 240 -5.75 13.44 16.66
C GLU A 240 -4.44 12.97 17.32
N ASN A 241 -3.72 13.84 18.06
CA ASN A 241 -2.28 13.76 18.18
C ASN A 241 -1.68 13.39 19.56
N SER A 242 -2.43 13.13 20.62
CA SER A 242 -1.76 13.01 21.93
C SER A 242 -2.05 11.77 22.76
N ALA A 243 -2.84 10.85 22.23
CA ALA A 243 -3.29 9.69 23.01
C ALA A 243 -2.52 8.39 22.73
N PHE A 244 -1.80 8.32 21.61
CA PHE A 244 -1.09 7.10 21.18
C PHE A 244 0.35 7.09 21.66
N GLN A 245 0.85 5.91 22.03
CA GLN A 245 2.23 5.74 22.50
C GLN A 245 2.79 4.35 22.16
N LEU A 246 4.11 4.22 22.16
CA LEU A 246 4.80 2.94 22.14
C LEU A 246 4.78 2.29 23.54
N GLU A 247 5.19 1.03 23.64
CA GLU A 247 5.28 0.30 24.92
C GLU A 247 6.21 0.98 25.95
N ASP A 248 7.22 1.71 25.49
CA ASP A 248 8.14 2.48 26.35
C ASP A 248 7.61 3.85 26.76
N GLY A 249 6.36 4.17 26.43
CA GLY A 249 5.72 5.46 26.70
C GLY A 249 6.07 6.58 25.70
N THR A 250 6.86 6.31 24.66
CA THR A 250 7.17 7.31 23.61
C THR A 250 5.88 7.74 22.92
N PRO A 251 5.53 9.04 22.91
CA PRO A 251 4.32 9.54 22.25
C PRO A 251 4.41 9.39 20.75
N LEU A 252 3.29 9.03 20.13
CA LEU A 252 3.12 8.93 18.68
C LEU A 252 2.20 10.04 18.19
N GLN A 253 2.57 10.65 17.07
CA GLN A 253 1.67 11.51 16.31
C GLN A 253 0.99 10.67 15.22
N LEU A 254 -0.34 10.70 15.20
CA LEU A 254 -1.17 10.09 14.15
C LEU A 254 -1.53 11.15 13.12
N VAL A 255 -1.48 10.77 11.84
CA VAL A 255 -1.97 11.60 10.74
C VAL A 255 -2.98 10.77 9.94
N ILE A 256 -4.15 11.36 9.65
CA ILE A 256 -5.15 10.73 8.78
C ILE A 256 -5.14 11.45 7.43
N PRO A 257 -4.58 10.86 6.38
CA PRO A 257 -4.59 11.44 5.04
C PRO A 257 -6.02 11.70 4.56
N GLY A 258 -6.25 12.81 3.88
CA GLY A 258 -7.58 13.24 3.43
C GLY A 258 -8.32 12.19 2.58
N TRP A 259 -7.59 11.43 1.76
CA TRP A 259 -8.18 10.37 0.93
C TRP A 259 -8.78 9.19 1.73
N MET A 260 -8.41 9.03 3.00
CA MET A 260 -8.96 7.99 3.88
C MET A 260 -10.37 8.29 4.35
N HIS A 261 -10.80 9.55 4.30
CA HIS A 261 -12.14 9.96 4.74
C HIS A 261 -13.24 9.60 3.71
N PRO A 262 -14.47 9.31 4.17
CA PRO A 262 -14.81 9.01 5.56
C PRO A 262 -14.18 7.68 5.99
N LEU A 263 -13.79 7.59 7.26
CA LEU A 263 -13.32 6.33 7.83
C LEU A 263 -14.49 5.36 8.00
N PRO A 264 -14.28 4.03 7.83
CA PRO A 264 -15.34 3.05 8.06
C PRO A 264 -15.89 3.12 9.50
N GLY A 265 -17.21 3.17 9.65
CA GLY A 265 -17.88 3.27 10.96
C GLY A 265 -17.87 4.67 11.59
N PHE A 266 -17.32 5.67 10.91
CA PHE A 266 -17.52 7.07 11.23
C PHE A 266 -18.73 7.55 10.42
N ASP A 267 -19.93 7.40 10.96
CA ASP A 267 -21.12 7.97 10.36
C ASP A 267 -20.99 9.50 10.36
N SER A 268 -21.15 10.08 9.18
CA SER A 268 -21.40 11.51 9.01
C SER A 268 -22.84 11.83 9.51
N THR A 269 -23.08 11.64 10.79
CA THR A 269 -24.26 12.15 11.45
C THR A 269 -23.86 13.39 12.22
N ASP A 270 -23.78 14.50 11.48
CA ASP A 270 -24.04 15.87 11.95
C ASP A 270 -23.93 16.81 10.74
N GLU A 271 -24.95 16.80 9.89
CA GLU A 271 -25.41 17.93 9.08
C GLU A 271 -26.91 18.10 9.26
#